data_7ef8ddd5cbf3dc156f292f1fb80bd4a3
#
_entry.id   7ef8ddd5cbf3dc156f292f1fb80bd4a3
#
_cell.length_a   1.000
_cell.length_b   1.000
_cell.length_c   1.000
_cell.angle_alpha   90.00
_cell.angle_beta   90.00
_cell.angle_gamma   90.00
#
_symmetry.space_group_name_H-M   'P 1'
#
loop_
_entity.id
_entity.type
_entity.pdbx_description
1 polymer ?
#
loop_
_entity_poly.entity_id
_entity_poly.type
_entity_poly.pdbx_seq_one_letter_code
_entity_poly.pdbx_strand_id
1 'polypeptide(L)'
;MDPRTFPTKGNLMLAKNSLALAKQGYDLMDKKRNILIRELMDLIDEARSIQEEIDTTFTYAYQCLQRANIENGISNVELLAYTVPIENSITIQTRSIMGTEIPHVKYVPDAGKPTYSFSTTHESIDKAREAFRKVKDLTVKLSMVENAAYHLASNIKKTQKRANAL
;
A
#
# COMPACT_ATOMS: atom_id res chain seq x y z
N MET A 1 12.94 -45.43 -23.08
CA MET A 1 12.46 -45.57 -21.68
C MET A 1 13.46 -44.89 -20.78
N ASP A 2 13.00 -44.00 -19.94
CA ASP A 2 13.86 -43.27 -18.99
C ASP A 2 14.40 -44.29 -17.94
N PRO A 3 15.72 -44.39 -17.75
CA PRO A 3 16.30 -45.33 -16.74
C PRO A 3 15.81 -45.12 -15.31
N ARG A 4 15.20 -43.99 -15.03
CA ARG A 4 14.59 -43.69 -13.70
C ARG A 4 13.25 -44.39 -13.46
N THR A 5 12.62 -44.97 -14.45
CA THR A 5 11.34 -45.68 -14.36
C THR A 5 11.45 -47.19 -14.15
N PHE A 6 12.65 -47.76 -14.19
CA PHE A 6 12.83 -49.18 -13.95
C PHE A 6 12.43 -49.58 -12.51
N PRO A 7 11.68 -50.68 -12.34
CA PRO A 7 11.20 -51.15 -11.03
C PRO A 7 12.32 -51.81 -10.23
N THR A 8 13.25 -50.98 -9.71
CA THR A 8 14.31 -51.38 -8.82
C THR A 8 14.06 -50.92 -7.39
N LYS A 9 14.60 -51.61 -6.39
CA LYS A 9 14.50 -51.23 -4.97
C LYS A 9 15.06 -49.82 -4.73
N GLY A 10 16.16 -49.48 -5.44
CA GLY A 10 16.74 -48.13 -5.37
C GLY A 10 15.79 -47.03 -5.88
N ASN A 11 15.18 -47.25 -7.05
CA ASN A 11 14.24 -46.31 -7.65
C ASN A 11 12.96 -46.16 -6.79
N LEU A 12 12.48 -47.22 -6.17
CA LEU A 12 11.38 -47.20 -5.22
C LEU A 12 11.70 -46.31 -3.99
N MET A 13 12.92 -46.43 -3.46
CA MET A 13 13.36 -45.64 -2.32
C MET A 13 13.48 -44.15 -2.67
N LEU A 14 14.03 -43.85 -3.85
CA LEU A 14 14.08 -42.46 -4.38
C LEU A 14 12.68 -41.89 -4.57
N ALA A 15 11.76 -42.67 -5.17
CA ALA A 15 10.38 -42.22 -5.37
C ALA A 15 9.66 -41.94 -4.04
N LYS A 16 9.85 -42.81 -3.02
CA LYS A 16 9.27 -42.59 -1.70
C LYS A 16 9.82 -41.33 -1.03
N ASN A 17 11.12 -41.09 -1.13
CA ASN A 17 11.75 -39.89 -0.58
C ASN A 17 11.24 -38.61 -1.32
N SER A 18 11.15 -38.65 -2.65
CA SER A 18 10.62 -37.56 -3.45
C SER A 18 9.16 -37.27 -3.10
N LEU A 19 8.33 -38.29 -2.90
CA LEU A 19 6.95 -38.13 -2.47
C LEU A 19 6.86 -37.50 -1.06
N ALA A 20 7.69 -37.91 -0.13
CA ALA A 20 7.74 -37.33 1.22
C ALA A 20 8.11 -35.85 1.18
N LEU A 21 9.13 -35.49 0.38
CA LEU A 21 9.55 -34.11 0.17
C LEU A 21 8.46 -33.27 -0.52
N ALA A 22 7.78 -33.82 -1.52
CA ALA A 22 6.69 -33.14 -2.22
C ALA A 22 5.52 -32.86 -1.26
N LYS A 23 5.14 -33.82 -0.41
CA LYS A 23 4.11 -33.61 0.62
C LYS A 23 4.48 -32.50 1.60
N GLN A 24 5.71 -32.53 2.12
CA GLN A 24 6.20 -31.48 3.01
C GLN A 24 6.24 -30.11 2.31
N GLY A 25 6.68 -30.08 1.05
CA GLY A 25 6.69 -28.85 0.24
C GLY A 25 5.30 -28.30 0.02
N TYR A 26 4.33 -29.16 -0.28
CA TYR A 26 2.93 -28.76 -0.43
C TYR A 26 2.36 -28.16 0.87
N ASP A 27 2.57 -28.82 2.02
CA ASP A 27 2.10 -28.34 3.33
C ASP A 27 2.70 -26.98 3.69
N LEU A 28 3.98 -26.79 3.37
CA LEU A 28 4.65 -25.50 3.59
C LEU A 28 4.09 -24.40 2.70
N MET A 29 3.84 -24.69 1.41
CA MET A 29 3.24 -23.74 0.48
C MET A 29 1.81 -23.40 0.85
N ASP A 30 1.03 -24.37 1.31
CA ASP A 30 -0.34 -24.16 1.77
C ASP A 30 -0.38 -23.25 3.02
N LYS A 31 0.46 -23.53 4.01
CA LYS A 31 0.61 -22.67 5.20
C LYS A 31 1.04 -21.25 4.82
N LYS A 32 2.03 -21.11 3.93
CA LYS A 32 2.46 -19.82 3.43
C LYS A 32 1.31 -19.05 2.77
N ARG A 33 0.57 -19.72 1.89
CA ARG A 33 -0.59 -19.12 1.20
C ARG A 33 -1.62 -18.61 2.21
N ASN A 34 -1.96 -19.41 3.22
CA ASN A 34 -2.97 -19.08 4.21
C ASN A 34 -2.56 -17.86 5.06
N ILE A 35 -1.28 -17.74 5.41
CA ILE A 35 -0.76 -16.56 6.11
C ILE A 35 -0.86 -15.32 5.22
N LEU A 36 -0.42 -15.42 3.96
CA LEU A 36 -0.47 -14.30 3.02
C LEU A 36 -1.92 -13.84 2.73
N ILE A 37 -2.89 -14.76 2.73
CA ILE A 37 -4.30 -14.43 2.57
C ILE A 37 -4.82 -13.64 3.78
N ARG A 38 -4.46 -14.01 5.01
CA ARG A 38 -4.86 -13.26 6.21
C ARG A 38 -4.30 -11.84 6.17
N GLU A 39 -3.01 -11.70 5.92
CA GLU A 39 -2.38 -10.38 5.78
C GLU A 39 -3.02 -9.53 4.67
N LEU A 40 -3.42 -10.16 3.56
CA LEU A 40 -4.12 -9.46 2.48
C LEU A 40 -5.50 -8.97 2.93
N MET A 41 -6.25 -9.77 3.68
CA MET A 41 -7.57 -9.37 4.19
C MET A 41 -7.44 -8.20 5.16
N ASP A 42 -6.46 -8.25 6.07
CA ASP A 42 -6.20 -7.16 7.02
C ASP A 42 -5.86 -5.85 6.28
N LEU A 43 -5.04 -5.91 5.20
CA LEU A 43 -4.74 -4.74 4.38
C LEU A 43 -5.95 -4.22 3.60
N ILE A 44 -6.85 -5.09 3.14
CA ILE A 44 -8.08 -4.67 2.44
C ILE A 44 -9.01 -3.93 3.41
N ASP A 45 -9.15 -4.43 4.64
CA ASP A 45 -9.99 -3.79 5.66
C ASP A 45 -9.40 -2.44 6.07
N GLU A 46 -8.06 -2.34 6.21
CA GLU A 46 -7.36 -1.08 6.45
C GLU A 46 -7.56 -0.10 5.28
N ALA A 47 -7.42 -0.54 4.03
CA ALA A 47 -7.62 0.30 2.84
C ALA A 47 -9.05 0.86 2.79
N ARG A 48 -10.06 0.03 3.08
CA ARG A 48 -11.47 0.46 3.13
C ARG A 48 -11.70 1.55 4.17
N SER A 49 -11.17 1.36 5.38
CA SER A 49 -11.27 2.35 6.45
C SER A 49 -10.61 3.69 6.08
N ILE A 50 -9.43 3.65 5.48
CA ILE A 50 -8.73 4.85 5.01
C ILE A 50 -9.53 5.52 3.88
N GLN A 51 -10.14 4.76 2.98
CA GLN A 51 -10.92 5.30 1.86
C GLN A 51 -12.17 6.04 2.35
N GLU A 52 -12.89 5.51 3.33
CA GLU A 52 -14.02 6.19 3.96
C GLU A 52 -13.60 7.50 4.65
N GLU A 53 -12.44 7.50 5.31
CA GLU A 53 -11.88 8.71 5.93
C GLU A 53 -11.44 9.73 4.87
N ILE A 54 -10.87 9.29 3.75
CA ILE A 54 -10.50 10.15 2.63
C ILE A 54 -11.73 10.86 2.05
N ASP A 55 -12.80 10.14 1.77
CA ASP A 55 -14.01 10.69 1.15
C ASP A 55 -14.63 11.81 2.01
N THR A 56 -14.69 11.60 3.33
CA THR A 56 -15.18 12.62 4.27
C THR A 56 -14.24 13.81 4.36
N THR A 57 -12.93 13.56 4.40
CA THR A 57 -11.91 14.60 4.52
C THR A 57 -11.81 15.43 3.24
N PHE A 58 -11.91 14.80 2.07
CA PHE A 58 -11.97 15.53 0.78
C PHE A 58 -13.18 16.44 0.69
N THR A 59 -14.34 15.95 1.06
CA THR A 59 -15.56 16.76 1.07
C THR A 59 -15.37 18.01 1.92
N TYR A 60 -14.83 17.85 3.11
CA TYR A 60 -14.52 18.99 4.00
C TYR A 60 -13.46 19.93 3.40
N ALA A 61 -12.39 19.37 2.81
CA ALA A 61 -11.33 20.17 2.21
C ALA A 61 -11.83 21.03 1.05
N TYR A 62 -12.69 20.49 0.19
CA TYR A 62 -13.31 21.25 -0.89
C TYR A 62 -14.27 22.32 -0.38
N GLN A 63 -15.02 22.09 0.69
CA GLN A 63 -15.84 23.12 1.32
C GLN A 63 -14.98 24.27 1.86
N CYS A 64 -13.86 23.95 2.51
CA CYS A 64 -12.89 24.96 2.96
C CYS A 64 -12.30 25.75 1.79
N LEU A 65 -11.96 25.07 0.68
CA LEU A 65 -11.42 25.72 -0.52
C LEU A 65 -12.45 26.64 -1.17
N GLN A 66 -13.73 26.23 -1.28
CA GLN A 66 -14.80 27.08 -1.79
C GLN A 66 -14.93 28.35 -0.97
N ARG A 67 -14.90 28.24 0.35
CA ARG A 67 -14.92 29.39 1.25
C ARG A 67 -13.71 30.30 1.06
N ALA A 68 -12.51 29.71 0.93
CA ALA A 68 -11.30 30.46 0.66
C ALA A 68 -11.38 31.23 -0.67
N ASN A 69 -11.94 30.62 -1.72
CA ASN A 69 -12.16 31.26 -3.01
C ASN A 69 -13.14 32.43 -2.94
N ILE A 70 -14.18 32.34 -2.11
CA ILE A 70 -15.17 33.41 -1.92
C ILE A 70 -14.53 34.59 -1.18
N GLU A 71 -13.77 34.33 -0.12
CA GLU A 71 -13.22 35.38 0.75
C GLU A 71 -11.96 36.05 0.18
N ASN A 72 -11.11 35.31 -0.56
CA ASN A 72 -9.83 35.82 -1.08
C ASN A 72 -9.80 36.03 -2.58
N GLY A 73 -10.79 35.53 -3.31
CA GLY A 73 -10.81 35.50 -4.76
C GLY A 73 -10.02 34.35 -5.38
N ILE A 74 -10.58 33.78 -6.45
CA ILE A 74 -10.03 32.57 -7.10
C ILE A 74 -8.59 32.80 -7.57
N SER A 75 -8.29 33.92 -8.18
CA SER A 75 -6.94 34.22 -8.71
C SER A 75 -5.88 34.33 -7.62
N ASN A 76 -6.24 34.87 -6.44
CA ASN A 76 -5.31 34.93 -5.32
C ASN A 76 -5.05 33.54 -4.73
N VAL A 77 -6.08 32.71 -4.60
CA VAL A 77 -5.94 31.32 -4.14
C VAL A 77 -5.08 30.51 -5.09
N GLU A 78 -5.24 30.69 -6.40
CA GLU A 78 -4.40 30.07 -7.43
C GLU A 78 -2.93 30.48 -7.30
N LEU A 79 -2.64 31.76 -7.15
CA LEU A 79 -1.28 32.25 -6.93
C LEU A 79 -0.65 31.66 -5.66
N LEU A 80 -1.42 31.55 -4.58
CA LEU A 80 -0.96 30.93 -3.34
C LEU A 80 -0.69 29.44 -3.52
N ALA A 81 -1.47 28.73 -4.32
CA ALA A 81 -1.26 27.32 -4.62
C ALA A 81 0.10 27.05 -5.27
N TYR A 82 0.60 27.94 -6.14
CA TYR A 82 1.93 27.83 -6.73
C TYR A 82 3.08 28.01 -5.74
N THR A 83 2.83 28.56 -4.57
CA THR A 83 3.87 28.72 -3.52
C THR A 83 4.05 27.46 -2.68
N VAL A 84 3.15 26.47 -2.80
CA VAL A 84 3.22 25.22 -2.05
C VAL A 84 4.38 24.36 -2.58
N PRO A 85 5.35 23.98 -1.74
CA PRO A 85 6.48 23.18 -2.17
C PRO A 85 6.05 21.76 -2.56
N ILE A 86 6.78 21.19 -3.52
CA ILE A 86 6.57 19.79 -3.93
C ILE A 86 7.06 18.88 -2.80
N GLU A 87 6.29 17.85 -2.49
CA GLU A 87 6.62 16.87 -1.45
C GLU A 87 7.77 15.96 -1.86
N ASN A 88 8.88 16.01 -1.13
CA ASN A 88 10.11 15.23 -1.41
C ASN A 88 10.51 14.32 -0.23
N SER A 89 9.71 14.24 0.84
CA SER A 89 10.05 13.47 2.05
C SER A 89 9.69 11.99 1.95
N ILE A 90 9.09 11.56 0.84
CA ILE A 90 8.64 10.19 0.65
C ILE A 90 9.83 9.29 0.30
N THR A 91 10.13 8.33 1.18
CA THR A 91 11.13 7.30 0.93
C THR A 91 10.47 5.91 0.95
N ILE A 92 10.80 5.10 -0.06
CA ILE A 92 10.25 3.74 -0.18
C ILE A 92 11.27 2.78 0.43
N GLN A 93 10.85 2.04 1.44
CA GLN A 93 11.58 0.93 2.05
C GLN A 93 10.88 -0.39 1.71
N THR A 94 11.56 -1.50 1.88
CA THR A 94 10.96 -2.83 1.72
C THR A 94 10.82 -3.51 3.07
N ARG A 95 9.64 -4.08 3.33
CA ARG A 95 9.37 -4.97 4.45
C ARG A 95 9.11 -6.37 3.90
N SER A 96 9.65 -7.41 4.54
CA SER A 96 9.41 -8.79 4.12
C SER A 96 8.37 -9.47 5.02
N ILE A 97 7.32 -10.03 4.39
CA ILE A 97 6.34 -10.90 5.04
C ILE A 97 6.44 -12.29 4.41
N MET A 98 6.85 -13.29 5.18
CA MET A 98 7.03 -14.67 4.71
C MET A 98 7.86 -14.78 3.41
N GLY A 99 8.94 -13.96 3.29
CA GLY A 99 9.77 -13.91 2.09
C GLY A 99 9.12 -13.22 0.89
N THR A 100 8.03 -12.46 1.11
CA THR A 100 7.43 -11.56 0.12
C THR A 100 7.83 -10.15 0.47
N GLU A 101 8.53 -9.49 -0.44
CA GLU A 101 8.88 -8.07 -0.30
C GLU A 101 7.65 -7.21 -0.57
N ILE A 102 7.34 -6.35 0.40
CA ILE A 102 6.21 -5.41 0.35
C ILE A 102 6.79 -4.01 0.47
N PRO A 103 6.39 -3.07 -0.41
CA PRO A 103 6.81 -1.69 -0.27
C PRO A 103 6.22 -1.09 1.00
N HIS A 104 7.07 -0.44 1.77
CA HIS A 104 6.71 0.33 2.95
C HIS A 104 7.16 1.77 2.75
N VAL A 105 6.23 2.69 2.77
CA VAL A 105 6.52 4.11 2.60
C VAL A 105 6.88 4.69 3.96
N LYS A 106 8.08 5.26 4.05
CA LYS A 106 8.46 6.11 5.17
C LYS A 106 8.21 7.55 4.76
N TYR A 107 7.22 8.15 5.38
CA TYR A 107 6.80 9.51 5.17
C TYR A 107 6.87 10.28 6.48
N VAL A 108 7.49 11.43 6.46
CA VAL A 108 7.50 12.35 7.59
C VAL A 108 6.59 13.52 7.21
N PRO A 109 5.41 13.62 7.84
CA PRO A 109 4.50 14.73 7.55
C PRO A 109 5.20 16.06 7.78
N ASP A 110 5.27 16.89 6.75
CA ASP A 110 5.83 18.23 6.89
C ASP A 110 4.89 19.07 7.78
N ALA A 111 5.41 19.60 8.88
CA ALA A 111 4.71 20.57 9.71
C ALA A 111 4.47 21.92 8.98
N GLY A 112 4.99 22.02 7.78
CA GLY A 112 4.86 23.05 6.75
C GLY A 112 4.58 24.45 7.27
N LYS A 113 5.59 25.28 7.30
CA LYS A 113 5.38 26.70 7.55
C LYS A 113 4.54 27.30 6.41
N PRO A 114 3.62 28.25 6.68
CA PRO A 114 2.92 28.97 5.64
C PRO A 114 3.91 29.65 4.69
N THR A 115 3.71 29.53 3.40
CA THR A 115 4.54 30.17 2.37
C THR A 115 3.99 31.52 1.92
N TYR A 116 2.91 31.97 2.57
CA TYR A 116 2.21 33.22 2.30
C TYR A 116 2.13 34.12 3.52
N SER A 117 1.88 35.42 3.27
CA SER A 117 1.75 36.43 4.32
C SER A 117 0.38 36.41 4.96
N PHE A 118 0.32 36.41 6.29
CA PHE A 118 -0.95 36.48 7.04
C PHE A 118 -1.64 37.86 6.94
N SER A 119 -0.92 38.89 6.53
CA SER A 119 -1.51 40.23 6.39
C SER A 119 -2.40 40.40 5.15
N THR A 120 -2.27 39.50 4.17
CA THR A 120 -2.99 39.56 2.88
C THR A 120 -3.93 38.39 2.65
N THR A 121 -4.06 37.48 3.63
CA THR A 121 -4.88 36.26 3.54
C THR A 121 -5.87 36.18 4.69
N HIS A 122 -7.02 35.56 4.42
CA HIS A 122 -8.03 35.27 5.44
C HIS A 122 -7.81 33.88 6.05
N GLU A 123 -8.32 33.65 7.25
CA GLU A 123 -8.25 32.39 7.99
C GLU A 123 -8.75 31.17 7.17
N SER A 124 -9.65 31.41 6.21
CA SER A 124 -10.17 30.36 5.33
C SER A 124 -9.08 29.65 4.51
N ILE A 125 -8.00 30.33 4.14
CA ILE A 125 -6.85 29.74 3.44
C ILE A 125 -6.12 28.75 4.36
N ASP A 126 -5.91 29.11 5.63
CA ASP A 126 -5.25 28.25 6.60
C ASP A 126 -6.06 26.97 6.84
N LYS A 127 -7.38 27.09 6.95
CA LYS A 127 -8.30 25.95 7.09
C LYS A 127 -8.28 25.04 5.86
N ALA A 128 -8.31 25.62 4.67
CA ALA A 128 -8.22 24.87 3.43
C ALA A 128 -6.87 24.11 3.34
N ARG A 129 -5.76 24.79 3.60
CA ARG A 129 -4.43 24.22 3.60
C ARG A 129 -4.30 23.05 4.59
N GLU A 130 -4.78 23.21 5.81
CA GLU A 130 -4.73 22.14 6.82
C GLU A 130 -5.58 20.95 6.41
N ALA A 131 -6.77 21.17 5.86
CA ALA A 131 -7.64 20.12 5.37
C ALA A 131 -6.99 19.34 4.22
N PHE A 132 -6.43 20.00 3.21
CA PHE A 132 -5.72 19.34 2.11
C PHE A 132 -4.44 18.63 2.56
N ARG A 133 -3.77 19.12 3.60
CA ARG A 133 -2.64 18.42 4.19
C ARG A 133 -3.06 17.08 4.81
N LYS A 134 -4.17 17.02 5.54
CA LYS A 134 -4.72 15.75 6.04
C LYS A 134 -5.07 14.80 4.91
N VAL A 135 -5.67 15.30 3.83
CA VAL A 135 -5.94 14.50 2.63
C VAL A 135 -4.65 13.93 2.04
N LYS A 136 -3.60 14.74 1.92
CA LYS A 136 -2.28 14.28 1.44
C LYS A 136 -1.76 13.13 2.29
N ASP A 137 -1.78 13.27 3.62
CA ASP A 137 -1.29 12.24 4.55
C ASP A 137 -2.07 10.93 4.42
N LEU A 138 -3.40 11.01 4.28
CA LEU A 138 -4.25 9.84 4.06
C LEU A 138 -4.01 9.19 2.69
N THR A 139 -3.82 9.99 1.65
CA THR A 139 -3.51 9.49 0.29
C THR A 139 -2.19 8.72 0.26
N VAL A 140 -1.16 9.21 0.96
CA VAL A 140 0.12 8.48 1.08
C VAL A 140 -0.08 7.14 1.80
N LYS A 141 -0.85 7.11 2.89
CA LYS A 141 -1.16 5.86 3.60
C LYS A 141 -1.94 4.89 2.72
N LEU A 142 -2.97 5.35 2.02
CA LEU A 142 -3.76 4.51 1.12
C LEU A 142 -2.89 3.90 0.02
N SER A 143 -2.08 4.70 -0.64
CA SER A 143 -1.15 4.24 -1.68
C SER A 143 -0.20 3.14 -1.18
N MET A 144 0.30 3.28 0.06
CA MET A 144 1.14 2.26 0.69
C MET A 144 0.37 0.93 0.86
N VAL A 145 -0.84 0.99 1.42
CA VAL A 145 -1.65 -0.20 1.72
C VAL A 145 -2.10 -0.89 0.42
N GLU A 146 -2.54 -0.14 -0.58
CA GLU A 146 -2.95 -0.68 -1.88
C GLU A 146 -1.79 -1.37 -2.62
N ASN A 147 -0.61 -0.75 -2.66
CA ASN A 147 0.57 -1.36 -3.28
C ASN A 147 1.00 -2.64 -2.54
N ALA A 148 0.96 -2.62 -1.20
CA ALA A 148 1.24 -3.80 -0.38
C ALA A 148 0.24 -4.94 -0.69
N ALA A 149 -1.05 -4.64 -0.75
CA ALA A 149 -2.10 -5.60 -1.10
C ALA A 149 -1.89 -6.18 -2.50
N TYR A 150 -1.55 -5.37 -3.49
CA TYR A 150 -1.25 -5.83 -4.84
C TYR A 150 -0.06 -6.80 -4.88
N HIS A 151 1.03 -6.48 -4.18
CA HIS A 151 2.20 -7.35 -4.08
C HIS A 151 1.88 -8.69 -3.39
N LEU A 152 1.09 -8.68 -2.30
CA LEU A 152 0.63 -9.88 -1.63
C LEU A 152 -0.25 -10.74 -2.54
N ALA A 153 -1.24 -10.16 -3.21
CA ALA A 153 -2.13 -10.86 -4.13
C ALA A 153 -1.36 -11.56 -5.26
N SER A 154 -0.36 -10.87 -5.84
CA SER A 154 0.52 -11.44 -6.86
C SER A 154 1.31 -12.64 -6.32
N ASN A 155 1.83 -12.55 -5.11
CA ASN A 155 2.59 -13.64 -4.47
C ASN A 155 1.71 -14.82 -4.06
N ILE A 156 0.48 -14.58 -3.60
CA ILE A 156 -0.52 -15.63 -3.35
C ILE A 156 -0.76 -16.44 -4.62
N LYS A 157 -0.99 -15.75 -5.75
CA LYS A 157 -1.18 -16.41 -7.06
C LYS A 157 0.04 -17.25 -7.47
N LYS A 158 1.26 -16.75 -7.26
CA LYS A 158 2.50 -17.50 -7.53
C LYS A 158 2.64 -18.72 -6.61
N THR A 159 2.35 -18.56 -5.31
CA THR A 159 2.43 -19.64 -4.31
C THR A 159 1.42 -20.73 -4.61
N GLN A 160 0.19 -20.36 -4.99
CA GLN A 160 -0.84 -21.31 -5.42
C GLN A 160 -0.41 -22.14 -6.64
N LYS A 161 0.15 -21.48 -7.66
CA LYS A 161 0.66 -22.18 -8.83
C LYS A 161 1.78 -23.18 -8.48
N ARG A 162 2.67 -22.80 -7.55
CA ARG A 162 3.76 -23.68 -7.09
C ARG A 162 3.21 -24.87 -6.29
N ALA A 163 2.24 -24.63 -5.40
CA ALA A 163 1.59 -25.70 -4.63
C ALA A 163 0.88 -26.70 -5.56
N ASN A 164 0.22 -26.22 -6.61
CA ASN A 164 -0.48 -27.09 -7.58
C ASN A 164 0.48 -27.88 -8.48
N ALA A 165 1.76 -27.49 -8.55
CA ALA A 165 2.77 -28.16 -9.35
C ALA A 165 3.56 -29.24 -8.58
N LEU A 166 3.37 -29.34 -7.27
CA LEU A 166 3.94 -30.36 -6.38
C LEU A 166 3.03 -31.58 -6.29
#